data_a68c00d6577229f9b8b7581b06af2791
#
_entry.id   a68c00d6577229f9b8b7581b06af2791
#
_cell.length_a   1.000
_cell.length_b   1.000
_cell.length_c   1.000
_cell.angle_alpha   90.00
_cell.angle_beta   90.00
_cell.angle_gamma   90.00
#
_symmetry.space_group_name_H-M   'P 1'
#
loop_
_entity.id
_entity.type
_entity.pdbx_description
1 polymer ?
#
loop_
_entity_poly.entity_id
_entity_poly.type
_entity_poly.pdbx_seq_one_letter_code
_entity_poly.pdbx_strand_id
1 'polypeptide(L)'
;MATKQKILIVDDDNNIAELVALYLTKECFETKIVNDGEEALKQFHIFHPDLILLDLMLPGIDGYQVCREIRHTSDVPIIMLSAKGETFDKVLGLELGADDYIIKPFDSKELVARVRAVLRRFHVKSSSASPKEKCVSYPDLVINLTNYSVTYMGHQIDMPPKELELLYFLAASPNQVFTREQLLDHIWGYEYIGDTRTVDVHIKRLREKIKDNPNWALSTVWGIGYKFEVKDS
;
A
#
# COMPACT_ATOMS: atom_id res chain seq x y z
N MET A 1 4.89 15.49 23.61
CA MET A 1 4.79 16.09 22.26
C MET A 1 4.52 14.96 21.30
N ALA A 2 3.50 15.06 20.44
CA ALA A 2 3.29 14.03 19.42
C ALA A 2 4.48 14.04 18.46
N THR A 3 5.10 12.90 18.24
CA THR A 3 6.16 12.74 17.24
C THR A 3 5.58 12.99 15.85
N LYS A 4 6.23 13.85 15.06
CA LYS A 4 5.82 14.10 13.67
C LYS A 4 6.06 12.85 12.84
N GLN A 5 5.15 12.55 11.94
CA GLN A 5 5.34 11.48 10.98
C GLN A 5 6.39 11.86 9.95
N LYS A 6 7.28 10.90 9.64
CA LYS A 6 8.45 11.09 8.81
C LYS A 6 8.20 10.60 7.38
N ILE A 7 8.48 11.45 6.41
CA ILE A 7 8.31 11.11 4.99
C ILE A 7 9.66 11.26 4.28
N LEU A 8 10.13 10.18 3.69
CA LEU A 8 11.30 10.18 2.81
C LEU A 8 10.83 10.50 1.40
N ILE A 9 11.38 11.55 0.80
CA ILE A 9 11.11 11.99 -0.56
C ILE A 9 12.32 11.65 -1.41
N VAL A 10 12.12 10.81 -2.42
CA VAL A 10 13.16 10.34 -3.32
C VAL A 10 12.81 10.79 -4.72
N ASP A 11 13.51 11.82 -5.23
CA ASP A 11 13.25 12.43 -6.53
C ASP A 11 14.53 13.13 -7.01
N ASP A 12 14.96 12.88 -8.23
CA ASP A 12 16.16 13.48 -8.81
C ASP A 12 15.96 14.95 -9.22
N ASP A 13 14.70 15.36 -9.43
CA ASP A 13 14.36 16.78 -9.64
C ASP A 13 14.20 17.50 -8.29
N ASN A 14 15.23 18.28 -7.92
CA ASN A 14 15.21 19.07 -6.70
C ASN A 14 14.02 20.02 -6.58
N ASN A 15 13.52 20.59 -7.70
CA ASN A 15 12.40 21.53 -7.65
C ASN A 15 11.10 20.80 -7.26
N ILE A 16 10.89 19.60 -7.79
CA ILE A 16 9.76 18.75 -7.44
C ILE A 16 9.88 18.30 -5.98
N ALA A 17 11.04 17.80 -5.58
CA ALA A 17 11.31 17.32 -4.22
C ALA A 17 11.09 18.43 -3.17
N GLU A 18 11.62 19.64 -3.40
CA GLU A 18 11.43 20.80 -2.51
C GLU A 18 9.97 21.25 -2.45
N LEU A 19 9.28 21.26 -3.59
CA LEU A 19 7.86 21.60 -3.65
C LEU A 19 7.01 20.61 -2.85
N VAL A 20 7.25 19.33 -3.01
CA VAL A 20 6.60 18.25 -2.26
C VAL A 20 6.89 18.40 -0.75
N ALA A 21 8.16 18.61 -0.38
CA ALA A 21 8.56 18.81 1.00
C ALA A 21 7.87 20.04 1.63
N LEU A 22 7.75 21.14 0.88
CA LEU A 22 7.04 22.34 1.33
C LEU A 22 5.57 22.05 1.66
N TYR A 23 4.85 21.33 0.78
CA TYR A 23 3.46 20.98 1.02
C TYR A 23 3.31 20.07 2.24
N LEU A 24 4.15 19.04 2.35
CA LEU A 24 4.08 18.10 3.46
C LEU A 24 4.48 18.72 4.80
N THR A 25 5.45 19.64 4.79
CA THR A 25 5.85 20.37 6.00
C THR A 25 4.75 21.30 6.51
N LYS A 26 3.99 21.96 5.60
CA LYS A 26 2.78 22.74 5.98
C LYS A 26 1.71 21.88 6.65
N GLU A 27 1.67 20.59 6.32
CA GLU A 27 0.76 19.60 6.90
C GLU A 27 1.34 18.89 8.15
N CYS A 28 2.39 19.49 8.74
CA CYS A 28 3.06 19.04 9.95
C CYS A 28 3.84 17.71 9.83
N PHE A 29 4.18 17.26 8.63
CA PHE A 29 5.09 16.13 8.43
C PHE A 29 6.55 16.56 8.62
N GLU A 30 7.40 15.63 9.03
CA GLU A 30 8.85 15.77 8.97
C GLU A 30 9.33 15.15 7.65
N THR A 31 10.08 15.90 6.84
CA THR A 31 10.48 15.45 5.50
C THR A 31 12.00 15.35 5.38
N LYS A 32 12.48 14.35 4.65
CA LYS A 32 13.85 14.20 4.22
C LYS A 32 13.86 13.99 2.72
N ILE A 33 14.66 14.79 2.00
CA ILE A 33 14.85 14.68 0.55
C ILE A 33 16.15 13.94 0.28
N VAL A 34 16.12 13.06 -0.72
CA VAL A 34 17.27 12.40 -1.35
C VAL A 34 17.06 12.34 -2.86
N ASN A 35 18.13 12.35 -3.63
CA ASN A 35 18.06 12.56 -5.08
C ASN A 35 18.53 11.35 -5.91
N ASP A 36 18.87 10.27 -5.26
CA ASP A 36 19.26 9.02 -5.91
C ASP A 36 18.83 7.80 -5.09
N GLY A 37 18.80 6.64 -5.77
CA GLY A 37 18.32 5.42 -5.15
C GLY A 37 19.27 4.82 -4.11
N GLU A 38 20.58 4.98 -4.26
CA GLU A 38 21.55 4.46 -3.27
C GLU A 38 21.45 5.22 -1.95
N GLU A 39 21.34 6.55 -2.03
CA GLU A 39 21.15 7.39 -0.86
C GLU A 39 19.76 7.13 -0.22
N ALA A 40 18.74 6.84 -1.03
CA ALA A 40 17.43 6.46 -0.54
C ALA A 40 17.50 5.22 0.37
N LEU A 41 18.19 4.16 -0.05
CA LEU A 41 18.38 2.95 0.75
C LEU A 41 19.15 3.23 2.04
N LYS A 42 20.20 4.06 2.01
CA LYS A 42 20.95 4.47 3.21
C LYS A 42 20.07 5.26 4.17
N GLN A 43 19.35 6.27 3.65
CA GLN A 43 18.51 7.15 4.47
C GLN A 43 17.27 6.42 5.00
N PHE A 44 16.76 5.43 4.31
CA PHE A 44 15.71 4.56 4.83
C PHE A 44 16.08 3.97 6.19
N HIS A 45 17.30 3.44 6.33
CA HIS A 45 17.78 2.85 7.59
C HIS A 45 18.14 3.87 8.67
N ILE A 46 18.49 5.11 8.30
CA ILE A 46 18.91 6.16 9.24
C ILE A 46 17.71 6.98 9.71
N PHE A 47 16.86 7.39 8.78
CA PHE A 47 15.76 8.31 9.03
C PHE A 47 14.53 7.59 9.60
N HIS A 48 14.37 6.27 9.32
CA HIS A 48 13.20 5.46 9.70
C HIS A 48 11.88 6.14 9.29
N PRO A 49 11.61 6.28 7.98
CA PRO A 49 10.40 6.95 7.51
C PRO A 49 9.14 6.14 7.80
N ASP A 50 8.04 6.85 8.05
CA ASP A 50 6.69 6.28 8.15
C ASP A 50 6.05 6.08 6.77
N LEU A 51 6.57 6.77 5.72
CA LEU A 51 6.15 6.65 4.34
C LEU A 51 7.27 7.13 3.41
N ILE A 52 7.34 6.53 2.23
CA ILE A 52 8.28 6.90 1.17
C ILE A 52 7.50 7.38 -0.05
N LEU A 53 7.84 8.56 -0.56
CA LEU A 53 7.50 9.03 -1.90
C LEU A 53 8.69 8.73 -2.80
N LEU A 54 8.50 7.94 -3.85
CA LEU A 54 9.59 7.37 -4.64
C LEU A 54 9.39 7.63 -6.13
N ASP A 55 10.27 8.43 -6.72
CA ASP A 55 10.31 8.55 -8.18
C ASP A 55 10.83 7.25 -8.80
N LEU A 56 10.27 6.91 -9.93
CA LEU A 56 10.70 5.76 -10.74
C LEU A 56 11.97 6.04 -11.53
N MET A 57 12.16 7.26 -11.98
CA MET A 57 13.23 7.66 -12.92
C MET A 57 14.44 8.22 -12.17
N LEU A 58 15.03 7.43 -11.29
CA LEU A 58 16.22 7.84 -10.53
C LEU A 58 17.51 7.52 -11.29
N PRO A 59 18.58 8.34 -11.09
CA PRO A 59 19.91 8.00 -11.58
C PRO A 59 20.52 6.83 -10.79
N GLY A 60 21.30 5.99 -11.48
CA GLY A 60 21.93 4.82 -10.86
C GLY A 60 20.96 3.66 -10.72
N ILE A 61 20.50 3.37 -9.51
CA ILE A 61 19.45 2.40 -9.27
C ILE A 61 18.09 3.06 -9.37
N ASP A 62 17.21 2.48 -10.19
CA ASP A 62 15.87 3.02 -10.43
C ASP A 62 14.92 2.81 -9.24
N GLY A 63 13.79 3.52 -9.26
CA GLY A 63 12.80 3.45 -8.19
C GLY A 63 12.18 2.05 -8.02
N TYR A 64 12.13 1.25 -9.08
CA TYR A 64 11.64 -0.13 -8.99
C TYR A 64 12.59 -1.00 -8.18
N GLN A 65 13.90 -0.85 -8.40
CA GLN A 65 14.90 -1.58 -7.64
C GLN A 65 14.93 -1.12 -6.18
N VAL A 66 14.86 0.19 -5.91
CA VAL A 66 14.76 0.73 -4.54
C VAL A 66 13.54 0.14 -3.82
N CYS A 67 12.37 0.13 -4.47
CA CYS A 67 11.16 -0.46 -3.90
C CYS A 67 11.35 -1.94 -3.55
N ARG A 68 11.94 -2.72 -4.44
CA ARG A 68 12.22 -4.13 -4.22
C ARG A 68 13.14 -4.38 -3.03
N GLU A 69 14.24 -3.64 -2.94
CA GLU A 69 15.21 -3.76 -1.84
C GLU A 69 14.56 -3.42 -0.49
N ILE A 70 13.77 -2.35 -0.42
CA ILE A 70 13.04 -1.99 0.81
C ILE A 70 12.04 -3.09 1.18
N ARG A 71 11.32 -3.66 0.21
CA ARG A 71 10.34 -4.72 0.44
C ARG A 71 10.91 -6.04 0.92
N HIS A 72 12.22 -6.29 0.70
CA HIS A 72 12.89 -7.45 1.32
C HIS A 72 13.01 -7.33 2.84
N THR A 73 12.95 -6.12 3.41
CA THR A 73 13.23 -5.87 4.83
C THR A 73 12.11 -5.11 5.55
N SER A 74 11.14 -4.53 4.84
CA SER A 74 10.13 -3.65 5.45
C SER A 74 8.86 -3.53 4.64
N ASP A 75 7.74 -3.40 5.36
CA ASP A 75 6.41 -3.08 4.82
C ASP A 75 6.08 -1.58 4.90
N VAL A 76 7.09 -0.71 5.10
CA VAL A 76 6.87 0.75 5.09
C VAL A 76 6.10 1.16 3.83
N PRO A 77 5.05 2.00 3.94
CA PRO A 77 4.28 2.38 2.76
C PRO A 77 5.12 3.15 1.75
N ILE A 78 4.96 2.78 0.48
CA ILE A 78 5.63 3.41 -0.66
C ILE A 78 4.56 3.91 -1.64
N ILE A 79 4.60 5.21 -1.93
CA ILE A 79 3.83 5.83 -3.01
C ILE A 79 4.82 6.13 -4.13
N MET A 80 4.61 5.55 -5.31
CA MET A 80 5.42 5.82 -6.47
C MET A 80 5.00 7.10 -7.18
N LEU A 81 5.97 7.92 -7.57
CA LEU A 81 5.78 9.10 -8.41
C LEU A 81 6.32 8.79 -9.80
N SER A 82 5.61 9.17 -10.87
CA SER A 82 6.10 8.92 -12.22
C SER A 82 5.59 9.93 -13.23
N ALA A 83 6.47 10.33 -14.16
CA ALA A 83 6.12 11.12 -15.33
C ALA A 83 5.42 10.28 -16.42
N LYS A 84 5.48 8.94 -16.35
CA LYS A 84 4.91 8.04 -17.34
C LYS A 84 3.51 7.61 -16.94
N GLY A 85 2.53 8.01 -17.72
CA GLY A 85 1.13 7.63 -17.55
C GLY A 85 0.76 6.29 -18.20
N GLU A 86 1.71 5.49 -18.66
CA GLU A 86 1.41 4.21 -19.27
C GLU A 86 0.92 3.20 -18.24
N THR A 87 -0.14 2.49 -18.60
CA THR A 87 -0.76 1.48 -17.73
C THR A 87 0.25 0.41 -17.28
N PHE A 88 1.25 0.14 -18.11
CA PHE A 88 2.29 -0.84 -17.82
C PHE A 88 3.17 -0.43 -16.64
N ASP A 89 3.60 0.84 -16.58
CA ASP A 89 4.45 1.33 -15.49
C ASP A 89 3.73 1.32 -14.14
N LYS A 90 2.42 1.63 -14.14
CA LYS A 90 1.58 1.54 -12.93
C LYS A 90 1.44 0.11 -12.43
N VAL A 91 1.15 -0.82 -13.34
CA VAL A 91 1.00 -2.24 -13.00
C VAL A 91 2.32 -2.79 -12.47
N LEU A 92 3.44 -2.49 -13.13
CA LEU A 92 4.76 -2.94 -12.69
C LEU A 92 5.14 -2.39 -11.31
N GLY A 93 4.92 -1.08 -11.07
CA GLY A 93 5.21 -0.47 -9.76
C GLY A 93 4.41 -1.09 -8.64
N LEU A 94 3.13 -1.33 -8.88
CA LEU A 94 2.27 -2.01 -7.93
C LEU A 94 2.65 -3.49 -7.77
N GLU A 95 3.03 -4.20 -8.82
CA GLU A 95 3.52 -5.58 -8.75
C GLU A 95 4.81 -5.71 -7.93
N LEU A 96 5.64 -4.66 -7.87
CA LEU A 96 6.88 -4.65 -7.10
C LEU A 96 6.69 -4.26 -5.62
N GLY A 97 5.49 -3.92 -5.19
CA GLY A 97 5.19 -3.69 -3.77
C GLY A 97 4.77 -2.28 -3.40
N ALA A 98 4.61 -1.36 -4.34
CA ALA A 98 4.05 -0.04 -4.04
C ALA A 98 2.61 -0.13 -3.51
N ASP A 99 2.26 0.76 -2.60
CA ASP A 99 0.91 0.83 -2.00
C ASP A 99 0.00 1.76 -2.82
N ASP A 100 0.58 2.77 -3.46
CA ASP A 100 -0.12 3.70 -4.34
C ASP A 100 0.81 4.25 -5.43
N TYR A 101 0.23 4.97 -6.39
CA TYR A 101 0.91 5.51 -7.56
C TYR A 101 0.33 6.88 -7.93
N ILE A 102 1.20 7.87 -8.13
CA ILE A 102 0.81 9.24 -8.52
C ILE A 102 1.52 9.60 -9.82
N ILE A 103 0.76 10.15 -10.77
CA ILE A 103 1.31 10.61 -12.05
C ILE A 103 1.75 12.06 -11.92
N LYS A 104 2.98 12.38 -12.39
CA LYS A 104 3.45 13.75 -12.57
C LYS A 104 2.92 14.31 -13.92
N PRO A 105 2.45 15.58 -13.98
CA PRO A 105 2.31 16.53 -12.86
C PRO A 105 1.09 16.21 -12.00
N PHE A 106 1.19 16.39 -10.69
CA PHE A 106 0.15 16.12 -9.72
C PHE A 106 -0.30 17.41 -9.00
N ASP A 107 -1.55 17.42 -8.55
CA ASP A 107 -2.05 18.46 -7.66
C ASP A 107 -1.52 18.25 -6.24
N SER A 108 -1.13 19.34 -5.56
CA SER A 108 -0.61 19.28 -4.19
C SER A 108 -1.61 18.73 -3.19
N LYS A 109 -2.90 19.02 -3.36
CA LYS A 109 -3.95 18.50 -2.48
C LYS A 109 -4.16 17.01 -2.69
N GLU A 110 -4.06 16.55 -3.95
CA GLU A 110 -4.11 15.11 -4.26
C GLU A 110 -2.96 14.37 -3.58
N LEU A 111 -1.72 14.87 -3.71
CA LEU A 111 -0.54 14.26 -3.07
C LEU A 111 -0.75 14.16 -1.55
N VAL A 112 -1.10 15.27 -0.90
CA VAL A 112 -1.32 15.32 0.56
C VAL A 112 -2.45 14.38 0.98
N ALA A 113 -3.56 14.35 0.24
CA ALA A 113 -4.70 13.47 0.54
C ALA A 113 -4.29 11.99 0.48
N ARG A 114 -3.51 11.59 -0.53
CA ARG A 114 -2.99 10.22 -0.68
C ARG A 114 -2.01 9.84 0.43
N VAL A 115 -1.05 10.72 0.74
CA VAL A 115 -0.11 10.52 1.85
C VAL A 115 -0.85 10.33 3.16
N ARG A 116 -1.83 11.20 3.48
CA ARG A 116 -2.66 11.07 4.69
C ARG A 116 -3.49 9.79 4.69
N ALA A 117 -4.07 9.42 3.56
CA ALA A 117 -4.88 8.21 3.44
C ALA A 117 -4.03 6.96 3.70
N VAL A 118 -2.83 6.90 3.16
CA VAL A 118 -1.89 5.81 3.36
C VAL A 118 -1.43 5.77 4.83
N LEU A 119 -0.94 6.88 5.39
CA LEU A 119 -0.43 6.96 6.77
C LEU A 119 -1.51 6.68 7.83
N ARG A 120 -2.75 7.15 7.64
CA ARG A 120 -3.85 6.90 8.59
C ARG A 120 -4.03 5.41 8.86
N ARG A 121 -3.81 4.58 7.88
CA ARG A 121 -3.96 3.12 7.96
C ARG A 121 -2.84 2.47 8.78
N PHE A 122 -1.64 3.08 8.77
CA PHE A 122 -0.51 2.60 9.58
C PHE A 122 -0.61 2.99 11.06
N HIS A 123 -1.22 4.14 11.39
CA HIS A 123 -1.26 4.68 12.75
C HIS A 123 -2.42 4.22 13.62
N VAL A 124 -3.34 3.41 13.16
CA VAL A 124 -4.33 2.76 14.05
C VAL A 124 -3.66 1.86 15.11
N LYS A 125 -2.34 1.67 15.03
CA LYS A 125 -1.53 0.91 16.01
C LYS A 125 -1.33 1.58 17.37
N SER A 126 -1.72 2.85 17.62
CA SER A 126 -1.27 3.56 18.83
C SER A 126 -2.30 4.36 19.63
N SER A 127 -3.60 4.17 19.49
CA SER A 127 -4.56 4.77 20.41
C SER A 127 -5.41 3.74 21.12
N SER A 128 -5.13 3.58 22.42
CA SER A 128 -5.87 2.79 23.38
C SER A 128 -7.30 3.30 23.60
N ALA A 129 -8.22 2.81 22.80
CA ALA A 129 -9.62 2.67 23.21
C ALA A 129 -10.04 1.30 22.71
N SER A 130 -10.53 0.43 23.60
CA SER A 130 -10.91 -0.95 23.32
C SER A 130 -11.77 -1.03 22.03
N PRO A 131 -11.19 -1.33 20.84
CA PRO A 131 -11.97 -1.52 19.63
C PRO A 131 -12.42 -2.98 19.63
N LYS A 132 -13.64 -3.23 19.20
CA LYS A 132 -14.03 -4.58 18.78
C LYS A 132 -12.95 -5.10 17.84
N GLU A 133 -12.31 -6.18 18.25
CA GLU A 133 -11.21 -6.80 17.50
C GLU A 133 -11.66 -7.08 16.07
N LYS A 134 -11.09 -6.38 15.10
CA LYS A 134 -11.39 -6.59 13.69
C LYS A 134 -10.56 -7.79 13.21
N CYS A 135 -11.03 -8.97 13.59
CA CYS A 135 -10.39 -10.24 13.27
C CYS A 135 -11.39 -11.15 12.56
N VAL A 136 -10.95 -11.81 11.52
CA VAL A 136 -11.69 -12.89 10.87
C VAL A 136 -10.81 -14.14 10.86
N SER A 137 -11.44 -15.30 11.12
CA SER A 137 -10.75 -16.59 11.21
C SER A 137 -11.46 -17.62 10.35
N TYR A 138 -10.69 -18.30 9.51
CA TYR A 138 -11.09 -19.42 8.69
C TYR A 138 -10.11 -20.58 8.90
N PRO A 139 -10.42 -21.81 8.47
CA PRO A 139 -9.46 -22.87 8.49
C PRO A 139 -8.13 -22.45 7.86
N ASP A 140 -7.03 -22.56 8.60
CA ASP A 140 -5.67 -22.21 8.20
C ASP A 140 -5.42 -20.72 7.90
N LEU A 141 -6.38 -19.81 8.12
CA LEU A 141 -6.23 -18.37 7.85
C LEU A 141 -6.82 -17.52 8.97
N VAL A 142 -6.00 -16.69 9.60
CA VAL A 142 -6.43 -15.67 10.57
C VAL A 142 -5.96 -14.32 10.08
N ILE A 143 -6.89 -13.38 9.92
CA ILE A 143 -6.61 -12.01 9.47
C ILE A 143 -7.04 -11.07 10.58
N ASN A 144 -6.09 -10.33 11.14
CA ASN A 144 -6.36 -9.35 12.18
C ASN A 144 -5.99 -7.95 11.70
N LEU A 145 -7.02 -7.16 11.38
CA LEU A 145 -6.85 -5.78 10.92
C LEU A 145 -6.48 -4.83 12.07
N THR A 146 -6.75 -5.20 13.33
CA THR A 146 -6.42 -4.35 14.48
C THR A 146 -4.93 -4.27 14.71
N ASN A 147 -4.21 -5.38 14.58
CA ASN A 147 -2.76 -5.44 14.75
C ASN A 147 -1.99 -5.63 13.43
N TYR A 148 -2.69 -5.55 12.30
CA TYR A 148 -2.13 -5.73 10.95
C TYR A 148 -1.31 -7.02 10.80
N SER A 149 -1.88 -8.14 11.23
CA SER A 149 -1.24 -9.45 11.10
C SER A 149 -2.10 -10.44 10.33
N VAL A 150 -1.43 -11.30 9.57
CA VAL A 150 -2.03 -12.45 8.88
C VAL A 150 -1.27 -13.70 9.29
N THR A 151 -2.00 -14.71 9.73
CA THR A 151 -1.46 -16.05 9.98
C THR A 151 -2.07 -17.00 8.96
N TYR A 152 -1.23 -17.69 8.23
CA TYR A 152 -1.66 -18.68 7.24
C TYR A 152 -0.92 -20.01 7.47
N MET A 153 -1.66 -21.12 7.58
CA MET A 153 -1.13 -22.46 7.90
C MET A 153 -0.24 -22.45 9.16
N GLY A 154 -0.60 -21.65 10.17
CA GLY A 154 0.13 -21.51 11.43
C GLY A 154 1.35 -20.61 11.39
N HIS A 155 1.71 -20.05 10.23
CA HIS A 155 2.84 -19.13 10.07
C HIS A 155 2.36 -17.69 9.87
N GLN A 156 3.04 -16.74 10.51
CA GLN A 156 2.80 -15.33 10.24
C GLN A 156 3.35 -14.97 8.85
N ILE A 157 2.52 -14.28 8.05
CA ILE A 157 2.88 -13.82 6.72
C ILE A 157 3.02 -12.31 6.73
N ASP A 158 4.14 -11.81 6.21
CA ASP A 158 4.31 -10.39 5.98
C ASP A 158 3.46 -9.94 4.78
N MET A 159 2.59 -8.97 5.06
CA MET A 159 1.62 -8.50 4.09
C MET A 159 1.54 -6.97 4.11
N PRO A 160 1.81 -6.31 2.98
CA PRO A 160 1.64 -4.87 2.88
C PRO A 160 0.22 -4.46 3.27
N PRO A 161 0.04 -3.29 3.87
CA PRO A 161 -1.24 -2.88 4.44
C PRO A 161 -2.42 -2.94 3.47
N LYS A 162 -2.22 -2.53 2.22
CA LYS A 162 -3.28 -2.57 1.19
C LYS A 162 -3.70 -3.99 0.83
N GLU A 163 -2.77 -4.91 0.82
CA GLU A 163 -3.06 -6.32 0.61
C GLU A 163 -3.86 -6.88 1.80
N LEU A 164 -3.43 -6.55 3.03
CA LEU A 164 -4.11 -6.99 4.24
C LEU A 164 -5.52 -6.39 4.36
N GLU A 165 -5.68 -5.09 4.09
CA GLU A 165 -6.96 -4.41 4.10
C GLU A 165 -7.93 -5.02 3.08
N LEU A 166 -7.44 -5.26 1.86
CA LEU A 166 -8.21 -5.88 0.78
C LEU A 166 -8.63 -7.30 1.16
N LEU A 167 -7.71 -8.10 1.67
CA LEU A 167 -7.98 -9.46 2.11
C LEU A 167 -9.00 -9.49 3.26
N TYR A 168 -8.80 -8.63 4.28
CA TYR A 168 -9.73 -8.50 5.40
C TYR A 168 -11.12 -8.09 4.92
N PHE A 169 -11.22 -7.09 4.07
CA PHE A 169 -12.50 -6.57 3.56
C PHE A 169 -13.30 -7.66 2.85
N LEU A 170 -12.65 -8.41 1.98
CA LEU A 170 -13.27 -9.53 1.28
C LEU A 170 -13.65 -10.66 2.23
N ALA A 171 -12.76 -11.03 3.15
CA ALA A 171 -12.98 -12.10 4.11
C ALA A 171 -14.03 -11.76 5.18
N ALA A 172 -14.17 -10.49 5.54
CA ALA A 172 -15.21 -10.03 6.47
C ALA A 172 -16.62 -10.06 5.88
N SER A 173 -16.73 -10.22 4.54
CA SER A 173 -18.01 -10.32 3.82
C SER A 173 -18.01 -11.56 2.90
N PRO A 174 -17.97 -12.78 3.49
CA PRO A 174 -17.85 -14.01 2.72
C PRO A 174 -19.01 -14.19 1.73
N ASN A 175 -18.70 -14.75 0.58
CA ASN A 175 -19.63 -15.02 -0.53
C ASN A 175 -20.25 -13.77 -1.19
N GLN A 176 -19.91 -12.55 -0.71
CA GLN A 176 -20.33 -11.32 -1.35
C GLN A 176 -19.36 -10.96 -2.51
N VAL A 177 -19.95 -10.64 -3.66
CA VAL A 177 -19.18 -10.16 -4.82
C VAL A 177 -19.04 -8.64 -4.73
N PHE A 178 -17.82 -8.16 -4.91
CA PHE A 178 -17.50 -6.72 -5.00
C PHE A 178 -16.93 -6.40 -6.37
N THR A 179 -17.39 -5.31 -6.98
CA THR A 179 -16.80 -4.82 -8.21
C THR A 179 -15.41 -4.23 -7.95
N ARG A 180 -14.62 -4.07 -9.01
CA ARG A 180 -13.30 -3.44 -8.91
C ARG A 180 -13.39 -2.01 -8.38
N GLU A 181 -14.40 -1.26 -8.82
CA GLU A 181 -14.67 0.10 -8.38
C GLU A 181 -15.00 0.13 -6.88
N GLN A 182 -15.90 -0.75 -6.43
CA GLN A 182 -16.24 -0.83 -5.00
C GLN A 182 -15.03 -1.16 -4.13
N LEU A 183 -14.18 -2.10 -4.57
CA LEU A 183 -12.96 -2.45 -3.86
C LEU A 183 -11.97 -1.28 -3.86
N LEU A 184 -11.85 -0.59 -4.99
CA LEU A 184 -11.00 0.59 -5.10
C LEU A 184 -11.45 1.68 -4.12
N ASP A 185 -12.74 2.03 -4.13
CA ASP A 185 -13.31 3.05 -3.25
C ASP A 185 -13.14 2.71 -1.76
N HIS A 186 -13.38 1.44 -1.37
CA HIS A 186 -13.28 1.04 0.03
C HIS A 186 -11.83 0.96 0.53
N ILE A 187 -10.91 0.50 -0.29
CA ILE A 187 -9.53 0.24 0.13
C ILE A 187 -8.62 1.44 -0.15
N TRP A 188 -8.82 2.17 -1.24
CA TRP A 188 -8.00 3.33 -1.61
C TRP A 188 -8.69 4.67 -1.35
N GLY A 189 -10.02 4.68 -1.24
CA GLY A 189 -10.84 5.86 -0.93
C GLY A 189 -11.57 6.40 -2.16
N TYR A 190 -12.69 7.09 -1.92
CA TYR A 190 -13.59 7.61 -2.96
C TYR A 190 -12.96 8.67 -3.88
N GLU A 191 -11.90 9.35 -3.40
CA GLU A 191 -11.16 10.34 -4.19
C GLU A 191 -9.98 9.73 -4.97
N TYR A 192 -9.88 8.41 -4.99
CA TYR A 192 -8.81 7.73 -5.72
C TYR A 192 -9.06 7.77 -7.22
N ILE A 193 -8.30 8.64 -7.94
CA ILE A 193 -8.34 8.79 -9.41
C ILE A 193 -7.40 7.75 -10.09
N GLY A 194 -7.31 6.55 -9.53
CA GLY A 194 -6.47 5.47 -10.08
C GLY A 194 -7.23 4.48 -10.94
N ASP A 195 -6.48 3.63 -11.66
CA ASP A 195 -7.04 2.57 -12.49
C ASP A 195 -7.55 1.43 -11.60
N THR A 196 -8.72 0.87 -11.92
CA THR A 196 -9.30 -0.30 -11.26
C THR A 196 -8.41 -1.55 -11.34
N ARG A 197 -7.47 -1.58 -12.27
CA ARG A 197 -6.42 -2.63 -12.36
C ARG A 197 -5.50 -2.70 -11.14
N THR A 198 -5.43 -1.64 -10.34
CA THR A 198 -4.76 -1.66 -9.02
C THR A 198 -5.28 -2.81 -8.17
N VAL A 199 -6.59 -3.04 -8.18
CA VAL A 199 -7.21 -4.15 -7.44
C VAL A 199 -6.72 -5.50 -7.97
N ASP A 200 -6.66 -5.67 -9.31
CA ASP A 200 -6.26 -6.94 -9.93
C ASP A 200 -4.81 -7.32 -9.54
N VAL A 201 -3.92 -6.33 -9.47
CA VAL A 201 -2.52 -6.53 -9.04
C VAL A 201 -2.45 -6.99 -7.58
N HIS A 202 -3.20 -6.37 -6.69
CA HIS A 202 -3.20 -6.75 -5.27
C HIS A 202 -3.84 -8.13 -5.05
N ILE A 203 -4.90 -8.48 -5.80
CA ILE A 203 -5.47 -9.83 -5.78
C ILE A 203 -4.46 -10.88 -6.26
N LYS A 204 -3.69 -10.59 -7.32
CA LYS A 204 -2.64 -11.49 -7.80
C LYS A 204 -1.61 -11.76 -6.71
N ARG A 205 -1.11 -10.73 -6.03
CA ARG A 205 -0.14 -10.85 -4.93
C ARG A 205 -0.69 -11.62 -3.74
N LEU A 206 -1.96 -11.38 -3.37
CA LEU A 206 -2.62 -12.14 -2.33
C LEU A 206 -2.61 -13.63 -2.66
N ARG A 207 -2.96 -14.01 -3.91
CA ARG A 207 -2.94 -15.40 -4.37
C ARG A 207 -1.55 -16.02 -4.42
N GLU A 208 -0.50 -15.22 -4.56
CA GLU A 208 0.88 -15.69 -4.48
C GLU A 208 1.27 -16.03 -3.05
N LYS A 209 0.78 -15.28 -2.07
CA LYS A 209 1.09 -15.44 -0.63
C LYS A 209 0.20 -16.47 0.06
N ILE A 210 -1.09 -16.49 -0.27
CA ILE A 210 -2.07 -17.43 0.28
C ILE A 210 -2.70 -18.25 -0.85
N LYS A 211 -2.64 -19.58 -0.70
CA LYS A 211 -3.25 -20.48 -1.68
C LYS A 211 -4.68 -20.81 -1.26
N ASP A 212 -5.51 -21.16 -2.24
CA ASP A 212 -6.87 -21.62 -1.96
C ASP A 212 -6.86 -22.83 -1.03
N ASN A 213 -7.84 -22.83 -0.12
CA ASN A 213 -8.07 -23.93 0.82
C ASN A 213 -9.32 -24.69 0.38
N PRO A 214 -9.51 -25.96 0.73
CA PRO A 214 -10.76 -26.68 0.47
C PRO A 214 -12.02 -25.96 0.99
N ASN A 215 -11.90 -25.21 2.10
CA ASN A 215 -13.02 -24.54 2.76
C ASN A 215 -13.25 -23.10 2.30
N TRP A 216 -12.26 -22.45 1.66
CA TRP A 216 -12.39 -21.08 1.17
C TRP A 216 -11.47 -20.82 -0.02
N ALA A 217 -11.78 -19.78 -0.80
CA ALA A 217 -10.97 -19.35 -1.93
C ALA A 217 -11.13 -17.84 -2.19
N LEU A 218 -10.09 -17.21 -2.71
CA LEU A 218 -10.16 -15.85 -3.24
C LEU A 218 -10.55 -15.92 -4.72
N SER A 219 -11.85 -15.86 -5.00
CA SER A 219 -12.44 -16.17 -6.30
C SER A 219 -12.64 -14.94 -7.17
N THR A 220 -12.43 -15.10 -8.50
CA THR A 220 -12.76 -14.10 -9.52
C THR A 220 -14.16 -14.35 -10.05
N VAL A 221 -14.98 -13.31 -10.09
CA VAL A 221 -16.26 -13.33 -10.80
C VAL A 221 -16.04 -12.58 -12.11
N TRP A 222 -15.95 -13.34 -13.20
CA TRP A 222 -15.60 -12.83 -14.52
C TRP A 222 -16.50 -11.67 -14.96
N GLY A 223 -15.90 -10.60 -15.44
CA GLY A 223 -16.61 -9.41 -15.89
C GLY A 223 -17.14 -8.51 -14.77
N ILE A 224 -17.07 -8.93 -13.48
CA ILE A 224 -17.60 -8.19 -12.34
C ILE A 224 -16.48 -7.78 -11.38
N GLY A 225 -15.82 -8.74 -10.71
CA GLY A 225 -14.84 -8.43 -9.68
C GLY A 225 -14.42 -9.65 -8.88
N TYR A 226 -14.40 -9.52 -7.54
CA TYR A 226 -13.82 -10.51 -6.65
C TYR A 226 -14.72 -10.81 -5.45
N LYS A 227 -14.57 -12.01 -4.88
CA LYS A 227 -15.19 -12.42 -3.62
C LYS A 227 -14.24 -13.31 -2.82
N PHE A 228 -14.39 -13.32 -1.51
CA PHE A 228 -13.87 -14.38 -0.66
C PHE A 228 -14.96 -15.45 -0.55
N GLU A 229 -14.74 -16.58 -1.18
CA GLU A 229 -15.70 -17.67 -1.27
C GLU A 229 -15.48 -18.64 -0.12
N VAL A 230 -16.50 -18.85 0.69
CA VAL A 230 -16.52 -19.91 1.70
C VAL A 230 -17.36 -21.04 1.12
N LYS A 231 -16.79 -22.24 1.10
CA LYS A 231 -17.43 -23.44 0.60
C LYS A 231 -18.11 -24.13 1.78
N ASP A 232 -19.40 -24.38 1.66
CA ASP A 232 -20.13 -25.20 2.62
C ASP A 232 -19.59 -26.65 2.54
N SER A 233 -19.27 -27.20 3.70
CA SER A 233 -18.77 -28.57 3.86
C SER A 233 -19.91 -29.57 3.73
#